data_02f9f1dcfac78577328cbda578849166
#
_entry.id   02f9f1dcfac78577328cbda578849166
#
_cell.length_a   1.000
_cell.length_b   1.000
_cell.length_c   1.000
_cell.angle_alpha   90.00
_cell.angle_beta   90.00
_cell.angle_gamma   90.00
#
_symmetry.space_group_name_H-M   'P 1'
#
loop_
_entity.id
_entity.type
_entity.pdbx_description
1 polymer ?
#
loop_
_entity_poly.entity_id
_entity_poly.type
_entity_poly.pdbx_seq_one_letter_code
_entity_poly.pdbx_strand_id
1 'polypeptide(L)'
;MNGRTRADLKAYGATPMMHNPLDGTVGYMKVRLAKLSDAAEIAAIYNHEVLHGVATFDLVPKSLEEQREWLRDRSGALPCVVALNEDHAVVGWACLSKYRDRPAYGTSVEDSIYVHQDHQRIGIGNLLLAELTRLADEYGFHSIFARIAGENPSSFALHQKHGFELVGVEKEVGRKFGQWLDVTIMQRLTHRT
;
A
#
# COMPACT_ATOMS: atom_id res chain seq x y z
N MET A 1 5.69 15.92 32.72
CA MET A 1 6.28 15.25 31.54
C MET A 1 6.17 13.75 31.77
N ASN A 2 5.09 13.12 31.33
CA ASN A 2 4.90 11.68 31.50
C ASN A 2 5.40 10.97 30.24
N GLY A 3 6.63 10.46 30.29
CA GLY A 3 7.17 9.61 29.24
C GLY A 3 6.43 8.28 29.23
N ARG A 4 5.65 8.01 28.20
CA ARG A 4 5.05 6.69 27.97
C ARG A 4 6.18 5.69 27.65
N THR A 5 6.17 4.57 28.33
CA THR A 5 7.19 3.53 28.12
C THR A 5 6.91 2.71 26.85
N ARG A 6 7.93 2.01 26.35
CA ARG A 6 7.84 1.13 25.15
C ARG A 6 6.77 0.03 25.29
N ALA A 7 6.37 -0.31 26.53
CA ALA A 7 5.32 -1.29 26.84
C ALA A 7 3.91 -0.74 26.59
N ASP A 8 3.70 0.56 26.85
CA ASP A 8 2.38 1.21 26.70
C ASP A 8 1.97 1.36 25.23
N LEU A 9 2.95 1.36 24.31
CA LEU A 9 2.74 1.57 22.88
C LEU A 9 2.31 0.29 22.15
N LYS A 10 2.71 -0.88 22.63
CA LYS A 10 2.26 -2.18 22.09
C LYS A 10 0.76 -2.41 22.27
N ALA A 11 0.17 -1.86 23.34
CA ALA A 11 -1.26 -2.00 23.63
C ALA A 11 -2.18 -1.24 22.65
N TYR A 12 -1.63 -0.30 21.87
CA TYR A 12 -2.40 0.55 20.95
C TYR A 12 -2.11 0.29 19.46
N GLY A 13 -1.36 -0.78 19.13
CA GLY A 13 -1.03 -1.13 17.73
C GLY A 13 -0.11 -0.09 17.04
N ALA A 14 0.62 0.72 17.81
CA ALA A 14 1.61 1.65 17.29
C ALA A 14 2.96 0.94 17.18
N THR A 15 3.50 0.84 15.96
CA THR A 15 4.85 0.33 15.73
C THR A 15 5.83 1.52 15.74
N PRO A 16 6.87 1.51 16.59
CA PRO A 16 7.88 2.56 16.54
C PRO A 16 8.63 2.47 15.20
N MET A 17 8.67 3.59 14.46
CA MET A 17 9.47 3.70 13.26
C MET A 17 10.96 3.86 13.56
N MET A 18 11.76 3.36 12.64
CA MET A 18 13.22 3.46 12.75
C MET A 18 13.66 4.93 12.72
N HIS A 19 14.72 5.19 13.47
CA HIS A 19 15.42 6.45 13.64
C HIS A 19 15.47 7.27 12.33
N ASN A 20 14.99 8.51 12.36
CA ASN A 20 15.24 9.45 11.28
C ASN A 20 16.71 9.91 11.40
N PRO A 21 17.57 9.61 10.42
CA PRO A 21 19.00 9.92 10.52
C PRO A 21 19.31 11.44 10.49
N LEU A 22 18.31 12.30 10.23
CA LEU A 22 18.52 13.74 10.09
C LEU A 22 18.24 14.55 11.36
N ASP A 23 17.37 14.08 12.27
CA ASP A 23 16.98 14.83 13.48
C ASP A 23 16.91 14.01 14.76
N GLY A 24 17.14 12.71 14.69
CA GLY A 24 17.12 11.83 15.88
C GLY A 24 15.73 11.57 16.44
N THR A 25 14.64 11.99 15.78
CA THR A 25 13.28 11.75 16.25
C THR A 25 12.81 10.35 15.88
N VAL A 26 12.21 9.63 16.81
CA VAL A 26 11.49 8.38 16.57
C VAL A 26 10.03 8.76 16.39
N GLY A 27 9.63 8.98 15.15
CA GLY A 27 8.23 9.23 14.84
C GLY A 27 7.38 7.97 15.04
N TYR A 28 6.20 8.11 15.62
CA TYR A 28 5.25 7.02 15.75
C TYR A 28 4.31 7.02 14.56
N MET A 29 4.32 5.91 13.81
CA MET A 29 3.35 5.67 12.76
C MET A 29 2.33 4.65 13.22
N LYS A 30 1.07 4.87 12.86
CA LYS A 30 -0.02 3.94 13.15
C LYS A 30 -0.64 3.48 11.84
N VAL A 31 -0.74 2.16 11.65
CA VAL A 31 -1.50 1.58 10.52
C VAL A 31 -2.85 1.09 11.06
N ARG A 32 -3.91 1.37 10.31
CA ARG A 32 -5.28 0.90 10.59
C ARG A 32 -6.08 0.71 9.31
N LEU A 33 -7.20 0.03 9.40
CA LEU A 33 -8.19 0.01 8.31
C LEU A 33 -8.64 1.44 7.97
N ALA A 34 -8.79 1.69 6.68
CA ALA A 34 -9.30 2.97 6.17
C ALA A 34 -10.75 3.19 6.60
N LYS A 35 -11.11 4.45 6.81
CA LYS A 35 -12.46 4.91 7.07
C LYS A 35 -12.92 5.80 5.91
N LEU A 36 -14.22 5.99 5.80
CA LEU A 36 -14.78 6.88 4.76
C LEU A 36 -14.29 8.34 4.89
N SER A 37 -13.95 8.76 6.13
CA SER A 37 -13.35 10.07 6.38
C SER A 37 -11.95 10.25 5.77
N ASP A 38 -11.23 9.16 5.49
CA ASP A 38 -9.87 9.22 4.92
C ASP A 38 -9.89 9.42 3.39
N ALA A 39 -11.06 9.40 2.77
CA ALA A 39 -11.21 9.42 1.31
C ALA A 39 -10.50 10.61 0.64
N ALA A 40 -10.52 11.78 1.26
CA ALA A 40 -9.89 12.98 0.69
C ALA A 40 -8.36 12.86 0.64
N GLU A 41 -7.75 12.38 1.73
CA GLU A 41 -6.30 12.22 1.81
C GLU A 41 -5.81 11.05 0.95
N ILE A 42 -6.56 9.93 0.90
CA ILE A 42 -6.31 8.81 -0.01
C ILE A 42 -6.35 9.30 -1.46
N ALA A 43 -7.39 10.06 -1.84
CA ALA A 43 -7.52 10.62 -3.18
C ALA A 43 -6.36 11.58 -3.51
N ALA A 44 -5.94 12.42 -2.58
CA ALA A 44 -4.84 13.36 -2.79
C ALA A 44 -3.52 12.61 -3.09
N ILE A 45 -3.18 11.60 -2.29
CA ILE A 45 -1.99 10.76 -2.51
C ILE A 45 -2.06 10.04 -3.86
N TYR A 46 -3.21 9.43 -4.17
CA TYR A 46 -3.39 8.71 -5.44
C TYR A 46 -3.33 9.63 -6.65
N ASN A 47 -4.03 10.76 -6.60
CA ASN A 47 -4.09 11.71 -7.69
C ASN A 47 -2.75 12.39 -7.98
N HIS A 48 -1.91 12.57 -6.95
CA HIS A 48 -0.53 13.00 -7.17
C HIS A 48 0.21 12.00 -8.07
N GLU A 49 0.09 10.70 -7.80
CA GLU A 49 0.70 9.66 -8.62
C GLU A 49 0.07 9.55 -10.03
N VAL A 50 -1.24 9.76 -10.15
CA VAL A 50 -1.93 9.84 -11.47
C VAL A 50 -1.32 10.96 -12.33
N LEU A 51 -1.07 12.12 -11.74
CA LEU A 51 -0.63 13.31 -12.47
C LEU A 51 0.89 13.38 -12.69
N HIS A 52 1.70 12.76 -11.81
CA HIS A 52 3.14 12.98 -11.79
C HIS A 52 3.98 11.71 -11.84
N GLY A 53 3.39 10.54 -11.51
CA GLY A 53 4.09 9.27 -11.43
C GLY A 53 3.61 8.24 -12.46
N VAL A 54 4.29 7.09 -12.46
CA VAL A 54 3.99 5.96 -13.35
C VAL A 54 3.51 4.71 -12.59
N ALA A 55 3.42 4.77 -11.25
CA ALA A 55 3.01 3.63 -10.43
C ALA A 55 1.52 3.26 -10.61
N THR A 56 0.72 4.12 -11.23
CA THR A 56 -0.63 3.81 -11.70
C THR A 56 -0.77 4.13 -13.18
N PHE A 57 -1.57 3.33 -13.89
CA PHE A 57 -1.93 3.58 -15.29
C PHE A 57 -3.21 4.41 -15.44
N ASP A 58 -3.84 4.83 -14.35
CA ASP A 58 -4.91 5.82 -14.43
C ASP A 58 -4.35 7.13 -15.00
N LEU A 59 -5.11 7.74 -15.91
CA LEU A 59 -4.74 8.97 -16.60
C LEU A 59 -5.53 10.18 -16.10
N VAL A 60 -6.66 9.93 -15.41
CA VAL A 60 -7.57 10.95 -14.90
C VAL A 60 -7.64 10.85 -13.38
N PRO A 61 -7.41 11.95 -12.65
CA PRO A 61 -7.57 11.98 -11.21
C PRO A 61 -9.01 11.63 -10.79
N LYS A 62 -9.12 10.92 -9.67
CA LYS A 62 -10.41 10.61 -9.05
C LYS A 62 -10.97 11.81 -8.29
N SER A 63 -12.24 12.05 -8.43
CA SER A 63 -12.99 12.98 -7.57
C SER A 63 -13.12 12.40 -6.15
N LEU A 64 -13.43 13.27 -5.19
CA LEU A 64 -13.67 12.84 -3.82
C LEU A 64 -14.85 11.86 -3.70
N GLU A 65 -15.91 12.06 -4.52
CA GLU A 65 -17.07 11.16 -4.47
C GLU A 65 -16.74 9.78 -5.04
N GLU A 66 -16.04 9.70 -6.18
CA GLU A 66 -15.55 8.42 -6.71
C GLU A 66 -14.66 7.69 -5.70
N GLN A 67 -13.80 8.42 -4.96
CA GLN A 67 -12.97 7.82 -3.92
C GLN A 67 -13.80 7.33 -2.72
N ARG A 68 -14.88 8.03 -2.36
CA ARG A 68 -15.81 7.59 -1.31
C ARG A 68 -16.60 6.35 -1.73
N GLU A 69 -17.09 6.31 -2.96
CA GLU A 69 -17.77 5.14 -3.52
C GLU A 69 -16.83 3.95 -3.55
N TRP A 70 -15.61 4.14 -4.06
CA TRP A 70 -14.60 3.09 -4.08
C TRP A 70 -14.30 2.53 -2.67
N LEU A 71 -14.29 3.36 -1.61
CA LEU A 71 -14.13 2.89 -0.23
C LEU A 71 -15.38 2.16 0.29
N ARG A 72 -16.61 2.61 -0.07
CA ARG A 72 -17.86 1.95 0.32
C ARG A 72 -17.97 0.55 -0.27
N ASP A 73 -17.56 0.40 -1.52
CA ASP A 73 -17.65 -0.86 -2.27
C ASP A 73 -16.65 -1.92 -1.79
N ARG A 74 -15.67 -1.51 -0.99
CA ARG A 74 -14.71 -2.44 -0.38
C ARG A 74 -15.35 -3.16 0.79
N SER A 75 -15.68 -4.45 0.56
CA SER A 75 -16.10 -5.36 1.63
C SER A 75 -14.89 -5.77 2.49
N GLY A 76 -15.16 -6.28 3.71
CA GLY A 76 -14.11 -6.67 4.67
C GLY A 76 -13.02 -7.60 4.13
N ALA A 77 -13.33 -8.44 3.12
CA ALA A 77 -12.35 -9.34 2.51
C ALA A 77 -11.32 -8.63 1.59
N LEU A 78 -11.59 -7.40 1.14
CA LEU A 78 -10.68 -6.62 0.31
C LEU A 78 -10.29 -5.33 1.07
N PRO A 79 -9.44 -5.43 2.11
CA PRO A 79 -9.15 -4.32 2.99
C PRO A 79 -8.41 -3.20 2.28
N CYS A 80 -8.65 -1.98 2.77
CA CYS A 80 -7.79 -0.83 2.56
C CYS A 80 -7.24 -0.39 3.92
N VAL A 81 -5.94 -0.17 4.02
CA VAL A 81 -5.27 0.31 5.22
C VAL A 81 -4.62 1.66 4.96
N VAL A 82 -4.53 2.47 6.00
CA VAL A 82 -3.86 3.78 5.97
C VAL A 82 -2.77 3.84 7.04
N ALA A 83 -1.67 4.52 6.71
CA ALA A 83 -0.63 4.90 7.64
C ALA A 83 -0.85 6.35 8.07
N LEU A 84 -0.83 6.60 9.37
CA LEU A 84 -1.04 7.91 9.99
C LEU A 84 0.27 8.38 10.64
N ASN A 85 0.58 9.67 10.48
CA ASN A 85 1.65 10.33 11.21
C ASN A 85 1.19 10.74 12.64
N GLU A 86 2.04 11.45 13.37
CA GLU A 86 1.75 11.94 14.74
C GLU A 86 0.56 12.91 14.80
N ASP A 87 0.32 13.66 13.73
CA ASP A 87 -0.81 14.59 13.60
C ASP A 87 -2.10 13.88 13.16
N HIS A 88 -2.09 12.55 13.07
CA HIS A 88 -3.19 11.73 12.57
C HIS A 88 -3.55 11.94 11.09
N ALA A 89 -2.70 12.61 10.31
CA ALA A 89 -2.86 12.76 8.88
C ALA A 89 -2.48 11.45 8.14
N VAL A 90 -3.19 11.12 7.06
CA VAL A 90 -2.87 9.97 6.22
C VAL A 90 -1.65 10.29 5.36
N VAL A 91 -0.56 9.55 5.56
CA VAL A 91 0.71 9.71 4.85
C VAL A 91 1.02 8.56 3.89
N GLY A 92 0.13 7.59 3.80
CA GLY A 92 0.19 6.50 2.85
C GLY A 92 -1.00 5.56 3.03
N TRP A 93 -1.28 4.77 2.00
CA TRP A 93 -2.34 3.77 2.03
C TRP A 93 -1.99 2.56 1.17
N ALA A 94 -2.60 1.43 1.48
CA ALA A 94 -2.48 0.22 0.69
C ALA A 94 -3.80 -0.55 0.68
N CYS A 95 -4.03 -1.35 -0.34
CA CYS A 95 -5.24 -2.16 -0.42
C CYS A 95 -5.01 -3.48 -1.15
N LEU A 96 -5.92 -4.43 -0.89
CA LEU A 96 -6.10 -5.62 -1.73
C LEU A 96 -7.22 -5.38 -2.72
N SER A 97 -7.08 -5.89 -3.93
CA SER A 97 -8.09 -5.87 -4.98
C SER A 97 -8.23 -7.26 -5.59
N LYS A 98 -9.36 -7.54 -6.24
CA LYS A 98 -9.53 -8.79 -6.99
C LYS A 98 -8.44 -8.90 -8.04
N TYR A 99 -7.83 -10.06 -8.12
CA TYR A 99 -6.82 -10.34 -9.16
C TYR A 99 -7.47 -10.43 -10.55
N ARG A 100 -8.57 -11.16 -10.67
CA ARG A 100 -9.34 -11.35 -11.91
C ARG A 100 -10.79 -11.76 -11.59
N ASP A 101 -11.71 -11.54 -12.54
CA ASP A 101 -13.15 -11.74 -12.30
C ASP A 101 -13.61 -13.20 -12.31
N ARG A 102 -12.83 -14.14 -12.89
CA ARG A 102 -13.25 -15.55 -12.93
C ARG A 102 -13.23 -16.16 -11.51
N PRO A 103 -14.28 -16.92 -11.10
CA PRO A 103 -14.44 -17.40 -9.73
C PRO A 103 -13.26 -18.21 -9.18
N ALA A 104 -12.56 -18.98 -10.03
CA ALA A 104 -11.40 -19.76 -9.61
C ALA A 104 -10.22 -18.90 -9.12
N TYR A 105 -10.19 -17.60 -9.41
CA TYR A 105 -9.23 -16.65 -8.87
C TYR A 105 -9.64 -16.03 -7.52
N GLY A 106 -10.74 -16.46 -6.94
CA GLY A 106 -11.29 -15.87 -5.70
C GLY A 106 -10.35 -15.93 -4.49
N THR A 107 -9.34 -16.80 -4.50
CA THR A 107 -8.30 -16.88 -3.46
C THR A 107 -7.03 -16.09 -3.81
N SER A 108 -7.03 -15.36 -4.92
CA SER A 108 -5.91 -14.53 -5.37
C SER A 108 -6.30 -13.06 -5.34
N VAL A 109 -5.38 -12.22 -4.90
CA VAL A 109 -5.56 -10.77 -4.82
C VAL A 109 -4.36 -10.04 -5.41
N GLU A 110 -4.57 -8.78 -5.76
CA GLU A 110 -3.51 -7.85 -6.17
C GLU A 110 -3.40 -6.75 -5.12
N ASP A 111 -2.18 -6.41 -4.74
CA ASP A 111 -1.92 -5.31 -3.83
C ASP A 111 -1.70 -4.00 -4.58
N SER A 112 -1.93 -2.89 -3.89
CA SER A 112 -1.55 -1.55 -4.32
C SER A 112 -1.07 -0.77 -3.11
N ILE A 113 0.04 -0.03 -3.24
CA ILE A 113 0.66 0.75 -2.17
C ILE A 113 1.04 2.11 -2.71
N TYR A 114 0.62 3.16 -2.00
CA TYR A 114 0.95 4.54 -2.32
C TYR A 114 1.37 5.28 -1.05
N VAL A 115 2.48 6.01 -1.14
CA VAL A 115 3.02 6.80 -0.03
C VAL A 115 3.12 8.25 -0.47
N HIS A 116 2.65 9.15 0.39
CA HIS A 116 2.73 10.59 0.15
C HIS A 116 4.17 11.00 -0.22
N GLN A 117 4.33 11.83 -1.24
CA GLN A 117 5.63 12.18 -1.82
C GLN A 117 6.64 12.71 -0.78
N ASP A 118 6.17 13.48 0.21
CA ASP A 118 7.03 14.06 1.25
C ASP A 118 7.36 13.08 2.39
N HIS A 119 6.77 11.88 2.38
CA HIS A 119 6.91 10.87 3.42
C HIS A 119 7.50 9.54 2.89
N GLN A 120 8.10 9.57 1.69
CA GLN A 120 8.73 8.39 1.11
C GLN A 120 10.08 8.08 1.78
N ARG A 121 10.54 6.81 1.63
CA ARG A 121 11.84 6.30 2.11
C ARG A 121 12.05 6.32 3.63
N ILE A 122 11.03 6.57 4.42
CA ILE A 122 11.07 6.50 5.89
C ILE A 122 10.37 5.26 6.46
N GLY A 123 10.12 4.23 5.61
CA GLY A 123 9.61 2.92 6.05
C GLY A 123 8.09 2.74 6.00
N ILE A 124 7.30 3.74 5.58
CA ILE A 124 5.83 3.67 5.54
C ILE A 124 5.35 2.53 4.64
N GLY A 125 5.92 2.37 3.45
CA GLY A 125 5.57 1.25 2.57
C GLY A 125 5.78 -0.12 3.22
N ASN A 126 6.84 -0.27 4.03
CA ASN A 126 7.10 -1.50 4.77
C ASN A 126 6.03 -1.80 5.83
N LEU A 127 5.55 -0.77 6.54
CA LEU A 127 4.47 -0.93 7.52
C LEU A 127 3.14 -1.28 6.85
N LEU A 128 2.82 -0.61 5.74
CA LEU A 128 1.60 -0.85 4.97
C LEU A 128 1.58 -2.26 4.38
N LEU A 129 2.68 -2.70 3.74
CA LEU A 129 2.75 -4.03 3.13
C LEU A 129 2.75 -5.13 4.19
N ALA A 130 3.41 -4.93 5.34
CA ALA A 130 3.37 -5.87 6.45
C ALA A 130 1.94 -6.10 6.96
N GLU A 131 1.18 -5.03 7.17
CA GLU A 131 -0.22 -5.14 7.62
C GLU A 131 -1.11 -5.75 6.53
N LEU A 132 -0.90 -5.37 5.26
CA LEU A 132 -1.70 -5.89 4.16
C LEU A 132 -1.49 -7.40 3.96
N THR A 133 -0.24 -7.88 4.05
CA THR A 133 0.08 -9.31 3.95
C THR A 133 -0.46 -10.08 5.15
N ARG A 134 -0.41 -9.52 6.36
CA ARG A 134 -1.04 -10.09 7.55
C ARG A 134 -2.54 -10.27 7.38
N LEU A 135 -3.23 -9.25 6.87
CA LEU A 135 -4.68 -9.31 6.60
C LEU A 135 -5.01 -10.31 5.49
N ALA A 136 -4.17 -10.40 4.44
CA ALA A 136 -4.35 -11.40 3.40
C ALA A 136 -4.28 -12.83 3.95
N ASP A 137 -3.31 -13.10 4.83
CA ASP A 137 -3.17 -14.39 5.51
C ASP A 137 -4.40 -14.68 6.40
N GLU A 138 -4.85 -13.69 7.19
CA GLU A 138 -6.00 -13.80 8.09
C GLU A 138 -7.31 -14.05 7.34
N TYR A 139 -7.52 -13.38 6.20
CA TYR A 139 -8.74 -13.52 5.38
C TYR A 139 -8.70 -14.74 4.46
N GLY A 140 -7.62 -15.50 4.49
CA GLY A 140 -7.50 -16.79 3.81
C GLY A 140 -7.22 -16.68 2.31
N PHE A 141 -6.66 -15.58 1.86
CA PHE A 141 -6.10 -15.51 0.50
C PHE A 141 -4.87 -16.41 0.38
N HIS A 142 -4.74 -17.07 -0.75
CA HIS A 142 -3.62 -17.98 -1.03
C HIS A 142 -2.47 -17.31 -1.78
N SER A 143 -2.78 -16.30 -2.58
CA SER A 143 -1.80 -15.67 -3.45
C SER A 143 -2.01 -14.15 -3.51
N ILE A 144 -0.93 -13.40 -3.37
CA ILE A 144 -0.91 -11.94 -3.51
C ILE A 144 0.00 -11.62 -4.71
N PHE A 145 -0.52 -10.86 -5.66
CA PHE A 145 0.25 -10.35 -6.79
C PHE A 145 0.58 -8.86 -6.57
N ALA A 146 1.78 -8.49 -6.97
CA ALA A 146 2.20 -7.08 -7.11
C ALA A 146 2.47 -6.80 -8.58
N ARG A 147 1.96 -5.68 -9.09
CA ARG A 147 2.21 -5.18 -10.45
C ARG A 147 2.94 -3.85 -10.38
N ILE A 148 4.24 -3.88 -10.64
CA ILE A 148 5.13 -2.73 -10.48
C ILE A 148 5.38 -2.12 -11.86
N ALA A 149 4.79 -0.96 -12.11
CA ALA A 149 4.92 -0.26 -13.40
C ALA A 149 6.23 0.53 -13.48
N GLY A 150 6.85 0.52 -14.65
CA GLY A 150 8.09 1.21 -14.97
C GLY A 150 9.29 0.73 -14.14
N GLU A 151 10.34 1.54 -14.13
CA GLU A 151 11.52 1.28 -13.31
C GLU A 151 11.29 1.76 -11.87
N ASN A 152 10.92 0.86 -10.98
CA ASN A 152 10.69 1.14 -9.56
C ASN A 152 11.45 0.15 -8.66
N PRO A 153 12.79 0.27 -8.55
CA PRO A 153 13.60 -0.64 -7.75
C PRO A 153 13.26 -0.61 -6.26
N SER A 154 12.75 0.50 -5.75
CA SER A 154 12.32 0.61 -4.35
C SER A 154 11.07 -0.23 -4.06
N SER A 155 10.09 -0.23 -4.96
CA SER A 155 8.92 -1.09 -4.86
C SER A 155 9.31 -2.57 -5.02
N PHE A 156 10.18 -2.90 -5.98
CA PHE A 156 10.68 -4.27 -6.13
C PHE A 156 11.35 -4.78 -4.85
N ALA A 157 12.29 -4.01 -4.29
CA ALA A 157 12.99 -4.39 -3.05
C ALA A 157 12.04 -4.49 -1.85
N LEU A 158 11.04 -3.62 -1.77
CA LEU A 158 10.00 -3.67 -0.74
C LEU A 158 9.23 -5.01 -0.81
N HIS A 159 8.72 -5.37 -1.98
CA HIS A 159 7.97 -6.62 -2.16
C HIS A 159 8.86 -7.85 -1.93
N GLN A 160 10.09 -7.85 -2.44
CA GLN A 160 11.05 -8.93 -2.20
C GLN A 160 11.30 -9.16 -0.70
N LYS A 161 11.46 -8.08 0.08
CA LYS A 161 11.61 -8.14 1.54
C LYS A 161 10.42 -8.79 2.24
N HIS A 162 9.23 -8.68 1.67
CA HIS A 162 7.99 -9.29 2.19
C HIS A 162 7.67 -10.66 1.57
N GLY A 163 8.65 -11.31 0.94
CA GLY A 163 8.51 -12.67 0.44
C GLY A 163 7.82 -12.77 -0.92
N PHE A 164 7.74 -11.68 -1.66
CA PHE A 164 7.32 -11.76 -3.06
C PHE A 164 8.49 -12.19 -3.95
N GLU A 165 8.20 -13.07 -4.89
CA GLU A 165 9.14 -13.57 -5.88
C GLU A 165 8.78 -13.03 -7.27
N LEU A 166 9.79 -12.85 -8.13
CA LEU A 166 9.58 -12.40 -9.50
C LEU A 166 8.88 -13.50 -10.30
N VAL A 167 7.77 -13.16 -10.93
CA VAL A 167 7.04 -14.01 -11.87
C VAL A 167 7.50 -13.75 -13.31
N GLY A 168 7.62 -12.47 -13.68
CA GLY A 168 8.01 -12.06 -15.02
C GLY A 168 7.80 -10.58 -15.27
N VAL A 169 7.98 -10.18 -16.52
CA VAL A 169 7.83 -8.80 -16.96
C VAL A 169 6.94 -8.75 -18.19
N GLU A 170 5.86 -7.99 -18.13
CA GLU A 170 5.04 -7.63 -19.29
C GLU A 170 5.69 -6.44 -19.98
N LYS A 171 6.15 -6.63 -21.21
CA LYS A 171 6.87 -5.60 -21.97
C LYS A 171 5.90 -4.64 -22.62
N GLU A 172 6.17 -3.33 -22.45
CA GLU A 172 5.45 -2.23 -23.12
C GLU A 172 3.92 -2.32 -23.02
N VAL A 173 3.41 -2.85 -21.89
CA VAL A 173 2.00 -3.17 -21.70
C VAL A 173 1.13 -1.93 -21.43
N GLY A 174 1.72 -0.81 -20.99
CA GLY A 174 1.04 0.44 -20.75
C GLY A 174 1.74 1.62 -21.38
N ARG A 175 0.98 2.73 -21.56
CA ARG A 175 1.55 3.97 -22.07
C ARG A 175 1.12 5.16 -21.22
N LYS A 176 2.08 5.91 -20.66
CA LYS A 176 1.82 7.11 -19.86
C LYS A 176 2.90 8.16 -20.15
N PHE A 177 2.54 9.44 -20.13
CA PHE A 177 3.43 10.56 -20.44
C PHE A 177 4.25 10.37 -21.74
N GLY A 178 3.63 9.75 -22.76
CA GLY A 178 4.28 9.51 -24.04
C GLY A 178 5.25 8.32 -24.07
N GLN A 179 5.46 7.63 -22.95
CA GLN A 179 6.40 6.52 -22.80
C GLN A 179 5.66 5.18 -22.72
N TRP A 180 6.22 4.14 -23.34
CA TRP A 180 5.82 2.76 -23.12
C TRP A 180 6.43 2.26 -21.82
N LEU A 181 5.64 1.57 -21.03
CA LEU A 181 6.01 1.10 -19.69
C LEU A 181 5.87 -0.41 -19.61
N ASP A 182 6.92 -1.01 -19.09
CA ASP A 182 6.90 -2.40 -18.66
C ASP A 182 6.17 -2.53 -17.31
N VAL A 183 5.65 -3.71 -17.01
CA VAL A 183 5.14 -4.06 -15.68
C VAL A 183 5.85 -5.30 -15.18
N THR A 184 6.57 -5.15 -14.08
CA THR A 184 7.15 -6.27 -13.34
C THR A 184 6.07 -6.91 -12.48
N ILE A 185 5.88 -8.23 -12.63
CA ILE A 185 4.93 -9.02 -11.85
C ILE A 185 5.69 -9.78 -10.79
N MET A 186 5.28 -9.60 -9.54
CA MET A 186 5.76 -10.38 -8.41
C MET A 186 4.60 -11.10 -7.73
N GLN A 187 4.87 -12.21 -7.05
CA GLN A 187 3.87 -13.03 -6.37
C GLN A 187 4.39 -13.47 -5.01
N ARG A 188 3.52 -13.41 -4.02
CA ARG A 188 3.73 -14.05 -2.71
C ARG A 188 2.65 -15.10 -2.50
N LEU A 189 3.06 -16.31 -2.14
CA LEU A 189 2.16 -17.33 -1.62
C LEU A 189 2.02 -17.17 -0.11
N THR A 190 0.79 -17.19 0.39
CA THR A 190 0.51 -17.19 1.82
C THR A 190 0.69 -18.61 2.32
N HIS A 191 1.53 -18.80 3.31
CA HIS A 191 1.71 -20.11 3.91
C HIS A 191 0.58 -20.36 4.91
N ARG A 192 -0.35 -21.24 4.54
CA ARG A 192 -1.20 -21.88 5.55
C ARG A 192 -0.36 -22.95 6.23
N THR A 193 -0.01 -22.72 7.50
CA THR A 193 0.37 -23.80 8.41
C THR A 193 -0.86 -24.65 8.77
#